data_c2c08c33326d02db8867144060d266e3
#
_entry.id   c2c08c33326d02db8867144060d266e3
#
_cell.length_a   1.000
_cell.length_b   1.000
_cell.length_c   1.000
_cell.angle_alpha   90.00
_cell.angle_beta   90.00
_cell.angle_gamma   90.00
#
_symmetry.space_group_name_H-M   'P 1'
#
loop_
_entity.id
_entity.type
_entity.pdbx_description
1 polymer ?
#
loop_
_entity_poly.entity_id
_entity_poly.type
_entity_poly.pdbx_seq_one_letter_code
_entity_poly.pdbx_strand_id
1 'polypeptide(L)'
;TGLAHYNTDFENEHISLKDPKGDYSMIGVVPAIFLVNKTALGSRKVPESWSDILSDEFEHSISLPIADFDLFNSILVHIYKLYGQEGVTKLGKSLLSNLHPAQMVDAKEPAITIMPFFFSKMIKENGPMQVVWPKEGAIISPILMLTKKNRREELKPIVDFMAGKEVGKILSS
;
A
#
# COMPACT_ATOMS: atom_id res chain seq x y z
N THR A 1 -25.30 -1.96 0.19
CA THR A 1 -25.74 -1.71 1.56
C THR A 1 -26.57 -0.43 1.66
N GLY A 2 -26.40 0.53 0.75
CA GLY A 2 -27.12 1.79 0.71
C GLY A 2 -26.87 2.74 1.89
N LEU A 3 -25.81 2.52 2.62
CA LEU A 3 -25.34 3.41 3.69
C LEU A 3 -23.87 3.72 3.43
N ALA A 4 -23.61 4.94 2.96
CA ALA A 4 -22.27 5.42 2.69
C ALA A 4 -22.08 6.80 3.32
N HIS A 5 -20.91 7.00 3.88
CA HIS A 5 -20.42 8.30 4.32
C HIS A 5 -19.23 8.67 3.44
N TYR A 6 -19.22 9.90 2.94
CA TYR A 6 -18.14 10.39 2.08
C TYR A 6 -17.38 11.50 2.76
N ASN A 7 -16.08 11.32 2.86
CA ASN A 7 -15.17 12.37 3.23
C ASN A 7 -14.57 12.97 1.94
N THR A 8 -14.65 14.29 1.79
CA THR A 8 -14.09 15.03 0.65
C THR A 8 -12.58 14.90 0.53
N ASP A 9 -11.89 14.51 1.61
CA ASP A 9 -10.44 14.27 1.60
C ASP A 9 -10.05 13.10 0.69
N PHE A 10 -11.00 12.24 0.31
CA PHE A 10 -10.78 11.14 -0.65
C PHE A 10 -11.11 11.50 -2.10
N GLU A 11 -11.34 12.77 -2.40
CA GLU A 11 -11.59 13.27 -3.74
C GLU A 11 -10.61 14.39 -4.10
N ASN A 12 -10.06 14.33 -5.30
CA ASN A 12 -9.34 15.44 -5.93
C ASN A 12 -9.58 15.42 -7.44
N GLU A 13 -8.98 16.35 -8.18
CA GLU A 13 -9.15 16.46 -9.64
C GLU A 13 -8.69 15.23 -10.44
N HIS A 14 -7.89 14.35 -9.84
CA HIS A 14 -7.31 13.17 -10.51
C HIS A 14 -7.95 11.86 -10.05
N ILE A 15 -8.44 11.79 -8.81
CA ILE A 15 -8.94 10.57 -8.19
C ILE A 15 -10.22 10.84 -7.40
N SER A 16 -11.25 10.02 -7.66
CA SER A 16 -12.39 9.87 -6.76
C SER A 16 -12.44 8.45 -6.23
N LEU A 17 -12.35 8.31 -4.92
CA LEU A 17 -12.45 7.04 -4.21
C LEU A 17 -13.86 6.77 -3.69
N LYS A 18 -14.82 7.57 -4.16
CA LYS A 18 -16.24 7.44 -3.82
C LYS A 18 -16.86 6.24 -4.52
N ASP A 19 -17.57 5.40 -3.76
CA ASP A 19 -18.39 4.36 -4.39
C ASP A 19 -19.56 4.96 -5.16
N PRO A 20 -19.64 4.79 -6.49
CA PRO A 20 -20.71 5.35 -7.30
C PRO A 20 -22.09 4.77 -6.97
N LYS A 21 -22.17 3.58 -6.37
CA LYS A 21 -23.41 2.90 -5.96
C LYS A 21 -23.81 3.18 -4.51
N GLY A 22 -22.91 3.78 -3.71
CA GLY A 22 -23.15 4.05 -2.31
C GLY A 22 -23.25 2.80 -1.42
N ASP A 23 -22.61 1.70 -1.81
CA ASP A 23 -22.66 0.44 -1.08
C ASP A 23 -21.63 0.31 0.03
N TYR A 24 -20.54 1.07 -0.04
CA TYR A 24 -19.49 1.10 0.98
C TYR A 24 -19.00 2.52 1.27
N SER A 25 -18.39 2.69 2.43
CA SER A 25 -17.66 3.90 2.81
C SER A 25 -16.18 3.61 2.88
N MET A 26 -15.35 4.51 2.37
CA MET A 26 -13.91 4.45 2.58
C MET A 26 -13.55 5.10 3.90
N ILE A 27 -12.77 4.41 4.72
CA ILE A 27 -12.32 4.91 6.02
C ILE A 27 -10.83 5.18 6.06
N GLY A 28 -10.08 4.72 5.05
CA GLY A 28 -8.66 4.97 4.93
C GLY A 28 -8.08 4.41 3.64
N VAL A 29 -6.83 4.76 3.38
CA VAL A 29 -6.01 4.18 2.32
C VAL A 29 -4.66 3.76 2.88
N VAL A 30 -4.14 2.66 2.36
CA VAL A 30 -2.83 2.14 2.72
C VAL A 30 -1.89 2.31 1.53
N PRO A 31 -0.96 3.28 1.56
CA PRO A 31 0.00 3.45 0.48
C PRO A 31 1.14 2.45 0.62
N ALA A 32 1.52 1.84 -0.50
CA ALA A 32 2.71 1.01 -0.63
C ALA A 32 3.93 1.88 -0.94
N ILE A 33 4.99 1.71 -0.15
CA ILE A 33 6.28 2.38 -0.32
C ILE A 33 7.38 1.34 -0.53
N PHE A 34 8.56 1.81 -0.93
CA PHE A 34 9.77 0.98 -0.91
C PHE A 34 10.52 1.21 0.40
N LEU A 35 10.76 0.13 1.13
CA LEU A 35 11.73 0.11 2.22
C LEU A 35 13.04 -0.46 1.66
N VAL A 36 14.06 0.38 1.58
CA VAL A 36 15.36 0.02 1.02
C VAL A 36 16.34 -0.27 2.15
N ASN A 37 16.89 -1.48 2.16
CA ASN A 37 18.00 -1.85 3.02
C ASN A 37 19.32 -1.49 2.34
N LYS A 38 19.94 -0.38 2.75
CA LYS A 38 21.19 0.12 2.15
C LYS A 38 22.36 -0.86 2.26
N THR A 39 22.38 -1.71 3.29
CA THR A 39 23.42 -2.73 3.44
C THR A 39 23.27 -3.84 2.39
N ALA A 40 22.04 -4.35 2.21
CA ALA A 40 21.76 -5.38 1.20
C ALA A 40 21.77 -4.82 -0.24
N LEU A 41 21.45 -3.53 -0.40
CA LEU A 41 21.52 -2.83 -1.67
C LEU A 41 22.97 -2.76 -2.20
N GLY A 42 23.94 -2.55 -1.31
CA GLY A 42 25.36 -2.41 -1.67
C GLY A 42 25.63 -1.17 -2.52
N SER A 43 26.32 -1.36 -3.63
CA SER A 43 26.69 -0.28 -4.57
C SER A 43 25.59 0.07 -5.59
N ARG A 44 24.47 -0.67 -5.60
CA ARG A 44 23.36 -0.42 -6.51
C ARG A 44 22.69 0.92 -6.21
N LYS A 45 22.15 1.56 -7.25
CA LYS A 45 21.40 2.81 -7.08
C LYS A 45 20.11 2.55 -6.30
N VAL A 46 19.76 3.46 -5.40
CA VAL A 46 18.45 3.43 -4.71
C VAL A 46 17.35 3.58 -5.75
N PRO A 47 16.40 2.63 -5.84
CA PRO A 47 15.29 2.73 -6.78
C PRO A 47 14.33 3.83 -6.34
N GLU A 48 13.88 4.63 -7.29
CA GLU A 48 12.98 5.77 -7.05
C GLU A 48 11.65 5.65 -7.78
N SER A 49 11.50 4.62 -8.60
CA SER A 49 10.31 4.39 -9.45
C SER A 49 9.91 2.92 -9.47
N TRP A 50 8.67 2.65 -9.87
CA TRP A 50 8.21 1.28 -10.10
C TRP A 50 8.98 0.62 -11.24
N SER A 51 9.39 1.38 -12.27
CA SER A 51 10.21 0.83 -13.35
C SER A 51 11.61 0.43 -12.89
N ASP A 52 12.21 1.16 -11.95
CA ASP A 52 13.54 0.82 -11.43
C ASP A 52 13.57 -0.57 -10.81
N ILE A 53 12.56 -0.91 -9.99
CA ILE A 53 12.48 -2.22 -9.33
C ILE A 53 12.21 -3.38 -10.27
N LEU A 54 11.79 -3.11 -11.52
CA LEU A 54 11.58 -4.12 -12.56
C LEU A 54 12.82 -4.34 -13.41
N SER A 55 13.95 -3.67 -13.13
CA SER A 55 15.19 -3.89 -13.85
C SER A 55 15.87 -5.19 -13.42
N ASP A 56 16.67 -5.77 -14.31
CA ASP A 56 17.40 -7.03 -14.06
C ASP A 56 18.39 -6.89 -12.88
N GLU A 57 18.80 -5.66 -12.54
CA GLU A 57 19.65 -5.35 -11.37
C GLU A 57 19.02 -5.79 -10.03
N PHE A 58 17.68 -5.88 -10.00
CA PHE A 58 16.93 -6.25 -8.81
C PHE A 58 16.34 -7.66 -8.86
N GLU A 59 16.79 -8.53 -9.78
CA GLU A 59 16.43 -9.94 -9.74
C GLU A 59 16.78 -10.54 -8.37
N HIS A 60 15.85 -11.33 -7.81
CA HIS A 60 15.96 -11.94 -6.47
C HIS A 60 16.33 -10.98 -5.32
N SER A 61 15.90 -9.73 -5.39
CA SER A 61 16.26 -8.69 -4.42
C SER A 61 15.08 -8.05 -3.72
N ILE A 62 13.85 -8.43 -4.06
CA ILE A 62 12.63 -7.76 -3.63
C ILE A 62 11.74 -8.70 -2.81
N SER A 63 11.13 -8.18 -1.76
CA SER A 63 10.03 -8.82 -1.05
C SER A 63 8.73 -8.06 -1.25
N LEU A 64 7.65 -8.80 -1.48
CA LEU A 64 6.29 -8.29 -1.66
C LEU A 64 5.40 -8.69 -0.48
N PRO A 65 4.37 -7.89 -0.14
CA PRO A 65 3.45 -8.16 0.96
C PRO A 65 2.40 -9.23 0.57
N ILE A 66 2.82 -10.43 0.22
CA ILE A 66 1.94 -11.50 -0.30
C ILE A 66 0.86 -11.90 0.71
N ALA A 67 1.13 -11.79 2.01
CA ALA A 67 0.15 -12.07 3.05
C ALA A 67 -0.95 -11.00 3.16
N ASP A 68 -0.73 -9.79 2.62
CA ASP A 68 -1.72 -8.73 2.47
C ASP A 68 -2.30 -8.81 1.06
N PHE A 69 -3.33 -9.62 0.89
CA PHE A 69 -3.93 -9.90 -0.43
C PHE A 69 -4.42 -8.64 -1.14
N ASP A 70 -4.98 -7.68 -0.43
CA ASP A 70 -5.53 -6.47 -1.03
C ASP A 70 -4.41 -5.60 -1.61
N LEU A 71 -3.36 -5.38 -0.83
CA LEU A 71 -2.20 -4.61 -1.28
C LEU A 71 -1.43 -5.36 -2.37
N PHE A 72 -1.20 -6.67 -2.19
CA PHE A 72 -0.50 -7.48 -3.19
C PHE A 72 -1.22 -7.48 -4.54
N ASN A 73 -2.54 -7.69 -4.55
CA ASN A 73 -3.34 -7.63 -5.78
C ASN A 73 -3.33 -6.23 -6.40
N SER A 74 -3.41 -5.17 -5.59
CA SER A 74 -3.31 -3.79 -6.05
C SER A 74 -1.98 -3.53 -6.76
N ILE A 75 -0.87 -4.04 -6.22
CA ILE A 75 0.46 -3.95 -6.84
C ILE A 75 0.46 -4.69 -8.19
N LEU A 76 -0.01 -5.94 -8.24
CA LEU A 76 -0.03 -6.73 -9.49
C LEU A 76 -0.84 -6.05 -10.58
N VAL A 77 -2.06 -5.60 -10.26
CA VAL A 77 -2.95 -4.92 -11.22
C VAL A 77 -2.32 -3.62 -11.73
N HIS A 78 -1.69 -2.86 -10.84
CA HIS A 78 -1.04 -1.60 -11.22
C HIS A 78 0.19 -1.82 -12.12
N ILE A 79 1.04 -2.78 -11.77
CA ILE A 79 2.21 -3.17 -12.60
C ILE A 79 1.73 -3.67 -13.96
N TYR A 80 0.68 -4.50 -14.01
CA TYR A 80 0.11 -4.94 -15.28
C TYR A 80 -0.44 -3.77 -16.11
N LYS A 81 -1.12 -2.81 -15.48
CA LYS A 81 -1.66 -1.63 -16.15
C LYS A 81 -0.56 -0.76 -16.78
N LEU A 82 0.56 -0.58 -16.08
CA LEU A 82 1.65 0.30 -16.54
C LEU A 82 2.63 -0.40 -17.50
N TYR A 83 2.93 -1.67 -17.26
CA TYR A 83 4.04 -2.39 -17.90
C TYR A 83 3.61 -3.71 -18.56
N GLY A 84 2.32 -4.04 -18.56
CA GLY A 84 1.77 -5.24 -19.19
C GLY A 84 2.26 -6.55 -18.56
N GLN A 85 2.11 -7.62 -19.31
CA GLN A 85 2.54 -8.97 -18.90
C GLN A 85 4.06 -9.05 -18.61
N GLU A 86 4.86 -8.31 -19.36
CA GLU A 86 6.31 -8.28 -19.16
C GLU A 86 6.66 -7.71 -17.78
N GLY A 87 6.00 -6.61 -17.35
CA GLY A 87 6.21 -6.03 -16.04
C GLY A 87 5.90 -7.01 -14.90
N VAL A 88 4.80 -7.75 -15.01
CA VAL A 88 4.44 -8.78 -14.01
C VAL A 88 5.47 -9.91 -13.99
N THR A 89 5.96 -10.34 -15.17
CA THR A 89 7.02 -11.36 -15.26
C THR A 89 8.31 -10.88 -14.61
N LYS A 90 8.72 -9.64 -14.85
CA LYS A 90 9.91 -9.03 -14.22
C LYS A 90 9.74 -8.90 -12.71
N LEU A 91 8.57 -8.48 -12.25
CA LEU A 91 8.26 -8.44 -10.81
C LEU A 91 8.38 -9.84 -10.19
N GLY A 92 7.88 -10.89 -10.87
CA GLY A 92 8.06 -12.28 -10.43
C GLY A 92 9.52 -12.70 -10.32
N LYS A 93 10.37 -12.31 -11.27
CA LYS A 93 11.83 -12.59 -11.23
C LYS A 93 12.54 -11.83 -10.11
N SER A 94 12.05 -10.65 -9.75
CA SER A 94 12.64 -9.84 -8.68
C SER A 94 12.40 -10.41 -7.27
N LEU A 95 11.43 -11.33 -7.11
CA LEU A 95 11.06 -11.89 -5.81
C LEU A 95 12.20 -12.70 -5.19
N LEU A 96 12.56 -12.34 -3.96
CA LEU A 96 13.48 -13.09 -3.11
C LEU A 96 12.74 -13.88 -2.02
N SER A 97 11.75 -13.26 -1.36
CA SER A 97 11.10 -13.84 -0.19
C SER A 97 9.67 -13.32 0.00
N ASN A 98 8.90 -14.09 0.78
CA ASN A 98 7.50 -13.81 1.12
C ASN A 98 7.39 -13.58 2.63
N LEU A 99 7.86 -12.43 3.11
CA LEU A 99 7.78 -12.09 4.53
C LEU A 99 6.49 -11.31 4.83
N HIS A 100 6.00 -11.45 6.05
CA HIS A 100 4.97 -10.56 6.57
C HIS A 100 5.56 -9.15 6.75
N PRO A 101 4.82 -8.04 6.46
CA PRO A 101 5.34 -6.67 6.57
C PRO A 101 6.03 -6.35 7.88
N ALA A 102 5.51 -6.83 9.02
CA ALA A 102 6.15 -6.63 10.32
C ALA A 102 7.55 -7.28 10.44
N GLN A 103 7.79 -8.38 9.71
CA GLN A 103 9.09 -9.06 9.68
C GLN A 103 10.10 -8.38 8.75
N MET A 104 9.61 -7.61 7.79
CA MET A 104 10.41 -6.93 6.78
C MET A 104 11.24 -5.78 7.36
N VAL A 105 10.77 -5.18 8.46
CA VAL A 105 11.40 -4.00 9.09
C VAL A 105 12.82 -4.29 9.60
N ASP A 106 13.07 -5.49 10.12
CA ASP A 106 14.36 -5.91 10.68
C ASP A 106 15.07 -6.96 9.80
N ALA A 107 14.54 -7.30 8.63
CA ALA A 107 15.13 -8.30 7.76
C ALA A 107 16.49 -7.83 7.21
N LYS A 108 17.50 -8.72 7.25
CA LYS A 108 18.83 -8.45 6.67
C LYS A 108 18.82 -8.48 5.15
N GLU A 109 17.93 -9.25 4.57
CA GLU A 109 17.55 -9.36 3.18
C GLU A 109 16.03 -9.30 3.12
N PRO A 110 15.42 -8.80 2.08
CA PRO A 110 15.92 -8.38 0.77
C PRO A 110 16.49 -6.94 0.75
N ALA A 111 17.03 -6.55 -0.41
CA ALA A 111 17.49 -5.16 -0.62
C ALA A 111 16.32 -4.16 -0.66
N ILE A 112 15.16 -4.59 -1.17
CA ILE A 112 13.96 -3.76 -1.29
C ILE A 112 12.77 -4.55 -0.77
N THR A 113 11.97 -3.90 0.06
CA THR A 113 10.69 -4.42 0.51
C THR A 113 9.59 -3.45 0.09
N ILE A 114 8.57 -3.95 -0.60
CA ILE A 114 7.35 -3.18 -0.88
C ILE A 114 6.39 -3.45 0.27
N MET A 115 5.99 -2.41 0.99
CA MET A 115 5.23 -2.57 2.22
C MET A 115 4.30 -1.40 2.49
N PRO A 116 3.25 -1.57 3.32
CA PRO A 116 2.44 -0.47 3.80
C PRO A 116 3.26 0.57 4.55
N PHE A 117 3.03 1.84 4.25
CA PHE A 117 3.79 2.95 4.85
C PHE A 117 3.77 2.97 6.38
N PHE A 118 2.65 2.61 7.02
CA PHE A 118 2.54 2.67 8.48
C PHE A 118 3.56 1.78 9.21
N PHE A 119 4.04 0.69 8.60
CA PHE A 119 5.12 -0.12 9.18
C PHE A 119 6.47 0.60 9.20
N SER A 120 6.64 1.66 8.41
CA SER A 120 7.87 2.46 8.43
C SER A 120 8.13 3.12 9.78
N LYS A 121 7.08 3.34 10.60
CA LYS A 121 7.19 3.86 11.97
C LYS A 121 7.94 2.91 12.93
N MET A 122 8.07 1.63 12.57
CA MET A 122 8.82 0.63 13.34
C MET A 122 10.32 0.63 13.03
N ILE A 123 10.77 1.40 12.03
CA ILE A 123 12.17 1.44 11.60
C ILE A 123 12.99 2.16 12.67
N LYS A 124 14.14 1.57 13.00
CA LYS A 124 15.09 2.19 13.94
C LYS A 124 15.72 3.44 13.34
N GLU A 125 15.71 4.54 14.08
CA GLU A 125 16.45 5.74 13.73
C GLU A 125 17.94 5.39 13.54
N ASN A 126 18.57 5.97 12.53
CA ASN A 126 19.98 5.72 12.18
C ASN A 126 20.32 4.28 11.75
N GLY A 127 19.31 3.45 11.44
CA GLY A 127 19.51 2.12 10.86
C GLY A 127 19.84 2.16 9.35
N PRO A 128 20.06 0.98 8.75
CA PRO A 128 20.35 0.87 7.31
C PRO A 128 19.11 1.06 6.41
N MET A 129 17.92 1.16 7.01
CA MET A 129 16.68 1.23 6.28
C MET A 129 16.35 2.65 5.83
N GLN A 130 15.92 2.79 4.58
CA GLN A 130 15.50 4.06 3.97
C GLN A 130 14.11 3.89 3.36
N VAL A 131 13.19 4.79 3.70
CA VAL A 131 11.87 4.88 3.07
C VAL A 131 12.00 5.66 1.76
N VAL A 132 11.46 5.11 0.69
CA VAL A 132 11.39 5.75 -0.63
C VAL A 132 9.94 5.75 -1.10
N TRP A 133 9.45 6.93 -1.46
CA TRP A 133 8.17 7.11 -2.14
C TRP A 133 8.40 7.03 -3.65
N PRO A 134 7.70 6.14 -4.36
CA PRO A 134 7.82 6.06 -5.82
C PRO A 134 7.47 7.39 -6.49
N LYS A 135 8.25 7.81 -7.49
CA LYS A 135 8.05 9.07 -8.21
C LYS A 135 6.70 9.17 -8.91
N GLU A 136 6.20 8.05 -9.40
CA GLU A 136 4.88 7.97 -10.06
C GLU A 136 3.72 7.96 -9.06
N GLY A 137 4.03 7.94 -7.78
CA GLY A 137 3.08 7.82 -6.69
C GLY A 137 3.03 6.43 -6.06
N ALA A 138 2.56 6.37 -4.83
CA ALA A 138 2.34 5.11 -4.15
C ALA A 138 1.10 4.39 -4.68
N ILE A 139 1.19 3.07 -4.81
CA ILE A 139 0.00 2.24 -5.03
C ILE A 139 -0.79 2.20 -3.73
N ILE A 140 -2.08 2.48 -3.80
CA ILE A 140 -2.94 2.50 -2.63
C ILE A 140 -3.86 1.27 -2.59
N SER A 141 -4.05 0.74 -1.38
CA SER A 141 -5.09 -0.24 -1.06
C SER A 141 -6.14 0.45 -0.19
N PRO A 142 -7.44 0.42 -0.58
CA PRO A 142 -8.49 1.06 0.19
C PRO A 142 -8.90 0.23 1.40
N ILE A 143 -9.20 0.89 2.51
CA ILE A 143 -9.88 0.28 3.66
C ILE A 143 -11.35 0.66 3.57
N LEU A 144 -12.19 -0.36 3.35
CA LEU A 144 -13.60 -0.20 3.11
C LEU A 144 -14.43 -0.65 4.32
N MET A 145 -15.50 0.08 4.61
CA MET A 145 -16.48 -0.26 5.61
C MET A 145 -17.83 -0.56 4.96
N LEU A 146 -18.39 -1.73 5.29
CA LEU A 146 -19.71 -2.17 4.83
C LEU A 146 -20.63 -2.41 6.02
N THR A 147 -21.91 -2.12 5.83
CA THR A 147 -22.94 -2.37 6.82
C THR A 147 -24.01 -3.31 6.30
N LYS A 148 -24.69 -4.01 7.22
CA LYS A 148 -25.85 -4.84 6.87
C LYS A 148 -27.02 -3.95 6.44
N LYS A 149 -27.60 -4.21 5.28
CA LYS A 149 -28.68 -3.44 4.68
C LYS A 149 -29.91 -3.31 5.61
N ASN A 150 -30.26 -4.38 6.30
CA ASN A 150 -31.43 -4.44 7.19
C ASN A 150 -31.22 -3.74 8.55
N ARG A 151 -30.02 -3.22 8.84
CA ARG A 151 -29.72 -2.48 10.07
C ARG A 151 -29.23 -1.06 9.77
N ARG A 152 -29.61 -0.51 8.64
CA ARG A 152 -29.11 0.77 8.13
C ARG A 152 -29.26 1.91 9.13
N GLU A 153 -30.47 2.13 9.63
CA GLU A 153 -30.77 3.27 10.53
C GLU A 153 -30.04 3.15 11.87
N GLU A 154 -29.97 1.94 12.40
CA GLU A 154 -29.28 1.65 13.65
C GLU A 154 -27.77 1.86 13.55
N LEU A 155 -27.17 1.49 12.40
CA LEU A 155 -25.73 1.55 12.20
C LEU A 155 -25.23 2.91 11.68
N LYS A 156 -26.14 3.80 11.26
CA LYS A 156 -25.74 5.10 10.69
C LYS A 156 -24.83 5.92 11.61
N PRO A 157 -25.12 6.09 12.92
CA PRO A 157 -24.24 6.86 13.81
C PRO A 157 -22.83 6.26 13.91
N ILE A 158 -22.72 4.93 13.86
CA ILE A 158 -21.41 4.22 13.92
C ILE A 158 -20.64 4.47 12.63
N VAL A 159 -21.31 4.40 11.47
CA VAL A 159 -20.67 4.67 10.17
C VAL A 159 -20.16 6.11 10.10
N ASP A 160 -21.00 7.07 10.50
CA ASP A 160 -20.64 8.49 10.48
C ASP A 160 -19.45 8.78 11.42
N PHE A 161 -19.39 8.13 12.58
CA PHE A 161 -18.27 8.23 13.51
C PHE A 161 -16.99 7.61 12.93
N MET A 162 -17.06 6.36 12.46
CA MET A 162 -15.89 5.63 11.95
C MET A 162 -15.30 6.25 10.68
N ALA A 163 -16.14 6.83 9.81
CA ALA A 163 -15.69 7.55 8.61
C ALA A 163 -15.40 9.04 8.90
N GLY A 164 -15.57 9.48 10.13
CA GLY A 164 -15.42 10.86 10.53
C GLY A 164 -13.97 11.27 10.80
N LYS A 165 -13.76 12.59 10.89
CA LYS A 165 -12.45 13.23 11.05
C LYS A 165 -11.70 12.79 12.32
N GLU A 166 -12.41 12.52 13.42
CA GLU A 166 -11.78 12.16 14.70
C GLU A 166 -11.09 10.78 14.61
N VAL A 167 -11.77 9.80 14.02
CA VAL A 167 -11.16 8.48 13.78
C VAL A 167 -10.03 8.59 12.75
N GLY A 168 -10.20 9.38 11.68
CA GLY A 168 -9.16 9.65 10.70
C GLY A 168 -7.88 10.21 11.33
N LYS A 169 -7.97 11.13 12.27
CA LYS A 169 -6.81 11.66 13.02
C LYS A 169 -6.09 10.58 13.83
N ILE A 170 -6.85 9.71 14.50
CA ILE A 170 -6.27 8.61 15.28
C ILE A 170 -5.55 7.62 14.39
N LEU A 171 -6.13 7.27 13.23
CA LEU A 171 -5.54 6.31 12.30
C LEU A 171 -4.30 6.87 11.57
N SER A 172 -4.17 8.18 11.46
CA SER A 172 -3.03 8.84 10.80
C SER A 172 -1.86 9.19 11.75
N SER A 173 -2.07 9.11 13.06
CA SER A 173 -1.03 9.34 14.08
C SER A 173 -0.16 8.09 14.29
#